data_afa3daf9823fb3e95bceeb7992c8ea3e
#
_entry.id   afa3daf9823fb3e95bceeb7992c8ea3e
#
_cell.length_a   1.000
_cell.length_b   1.000
_cell.length_c   1.000
_cell.angle_alpha   90.00
_cell.angle_beta   90.00
_cell.angle_gamma   90.00
#
_symmetry.space_group_name_H-M   'P 1'
#
loop_
_entity.id
_entity.type
_entity.pdbx_description
1 polymer ?
#
loop_
_entity_poly.entity_id
_entity_poly.type
_entity_poly.pdbx_seq_one_letter_code
_entity_poly.pdbx_strand_id
1 'polypeptide(L)'
;MKNLKFLIFIILGAGVISCDQDEFLNPLPDSAIVADTFFESDDDVLAGLIGIYDAIQGVNENTQSSTSRYNRGIQLEYLLTEHRSDNTRSKTLEGSRADFHRYIVEPINIQSEDYYQSMFEIISRANNVLNYVSVADADNVSSYAAEAKFLRAYAYFNLVRLYGPVPLVTSSVGPDDKELLYTRKSETEVYTQIISDLLEGTTSLRNGHKARASKAAAQALLAKVYLSQETPNYDDARQMCEEIVTSNEFSLLSDFSDVFYNELNDEIIFAIQYISGNPDESQGFSAEFTSYKRQGRQDGLNIVNPNLVQDFSTHGGNRADASFKAFGDDADLPVPEDAEVIKFLPEGSDISDTNNPSYGGSPANAGNDWVVLRYADVLLMHAEAIMAGGDTSSQAAIDSYMAVRSRAGFDPVSDRPSVLTQDDLLIERRVELAFENHRFFDLIRFGKAHDVLSAHATAKGYTSYNQRRLLLPIPEREINLSDGLLTQNPQ
;
A
#
# COMPACT_ATOMS: atom_id res chain seq x y z
N MET A 1 63.07 -32.84 41.81
CA MET A 1 61.98 -33.48 41.12
C MET A 1 60.57 -33.24 41.71
N LYS A 2 60.44 -32.93 43.03
CA LYS A 2 59.12 -32.65 43.61
C LYS A 2 58.54 -31.26 43.16
N ASN A 3 59.37 -30.26 42.96
CA ASN A 3 58.95 -28.91 42.64
C ASN A 3 58.52 -28.74 41.13
N LEU A 4 59.01 -29.65 40.27
CA LEU A 4 58.63 -29.63 38.82
C LEU A 4 57.25 -30.21 38.60
N LYS A 5 56.81 -31.14 39.44
CA LYS A 5 55.44 -31.72 39.37
C LYS A 5 54.36 -30.71 39.84
N PHE A 6 54.70 -29.81 40.76
CA PHE A 6 53.81 -28.76 41.26
C PHE A 6 53.63 -27.65 40.26
N LEU A 7 54.68 -27.32 39.51
CA LEU A 7 54.61 -26.30 38.43
C LEU A 7 53.76 -26.80 37.25
N ILE A 8 53.81 -28.07 36.92
CA ILE A 8 52.99 -28.70 35.83
C ILE A 8 51.49 -28.68 36.21
N PHE A 9 51.16 -28.89 37.51
CA PHE A 9 49.77 -28.86 37.97
C PHE A 9 49.17 -27.45 37.98
N ILE A 10 49.99 -26.38 38.21
CA ILE A 10 49.56 -24.99 38.16
C ILE A 10 49.36 -24.54 36.71
N ILE A 11 50.15 -25.01 35.77
CA ILE A 11 50.00 -24.71 34.33
C ILE A 11 48.78 -25.44 33.73
N LEU A 12 48.45 -26.63 34.22
CA LEU A 12 47.21 -27.33 33.77
C LEU A 12 45.92 -26.73 34.40
N GLY A 13 46.02 -26.04 35.55
CA GLY A 13 44.86 -25.37 36.17
C GLY A 13 44.55 -23.97 35.63
N ALA A 14 45.49 -23.36 34.90
CA ALA A 14 45.28 -22.05 34.26
C ALA A 14 44.66 -22.10 32.85
N GLY A 15 44.45 -23.30 32.30
CA GLY A 15 43.94 -23.52 30.94
C GLY A 15 42.43 -23.65 30.82
N VAL A 16 41.65 -23.48 31.88
CA VAL A 16 40.16 -23.52 31.86
C VAL A 16 39.57 -22.16 32.26
N ILE A 17 40.12 -21.06 31.71
CA ILE A 17 39.34 -19.86 31.60
C ILE A 17 38.58 -20.06 30.26
N SER A 18 37.37 -20.61 30.35
CA SER A 18 36.43 -20.71 29.24
C SER A 18 36.24 -19.31 28.66
N CYS A 19 36.76 -19.09 27.48
CA CYS A 19 36.17 -18.09 26.58
C CYS A 19 34.71 -18.49 26.42
N ASP A 20 33.85 -17.50 26.45
CA ASP A 20 32.42 -17.69 26.18
C ASP A 20 32.28 -18.42 24.86
N GLN A 21 31.79 -19.67 24.86
CA GLN A 21 31.76 -20.52 23.68
C GLN A 21 30.78 -19.98 22.63
N ASP A 22 29.79 -19.19 23.07
CA ASP A 22 28.79 -18.62 22.19
C ASP A 22 29.38 -17.49 21.31
N GLU A 23 30.27 -16.67 21.86
CA GLU A 23 30.94 -15.62 21.09
C GLU A 23 31.96 -16.14 20.08
N PHE A 24 32.59 -17.30 20.33
CA PHE A 24 33.55 -17.94 19.44
C PHE A 24 32.87 -18.77 18.35
N LEU A 25 31.74 -19.42 18.65
CA LEU A 25 31.03 -20.32 17.70
C LEU A 25 30.07 -19.56 16.79
N ASN A 26 29.60 -18.37 17.20
CA ASN A 26 28.78 -17.47 16.41
C ASN A 26 29.40 -16.08 16.36
N PRO A 27 30.56 -15.89 15.68
CA PRO A 27 31.15 -14.58 15.54
C PRO A 27 30.18 -13.69 14.77
N LEU A 28 29.68 -12.66 15.44
CA LEU A 28 28.95 -11.59 14.75
C LEU A 28 29.93 -10.92 13.77
N PRO A 29 29.56 -10.72 12.50
CA PRO A 29 30.40 -9.98 11.57
C PRO A 29 30.65 -8.58 12.13
N ASP A 30 31.91 -8.15 12.23
CA ASP A 30 32.31 -6.80 12.70
C ASP A 30 31.64 -5.64 11.92
N SER A 31 31.00 -5.95 10.80
CA SER A 31 30.29 -5.01 9.91
C SER A 31 28.77 -5.16 9.92
N ALA A 32 28.20 -6.11 10.67
CA ALA A 32 26.74 -6.29 10.77
C ALA A 32 26.20 -5.52 11.99
N ILE A 33 25.27 -4.62 11.74
CA ILE A 33 24.45 -4.03 12.80
C ILE A 33 23.48 -5.12 13.26
N VAL A 34 23.63 -5.57 14.49
CA VAL A 34 22.74 -6.54 15.12
C VAL A 34 21.67 -5.79 15.88
N ALA A 35 20.42 -6.21 15.82
CA ALA A 35 19.31 -5.53 16.46
C ALA A 35 19.55 -5.29 17.97
N ASP A 36 20.14 -6.27 18.67
CA ASP A 36 20.46 -6.17 20.10
C ASP A 36 21.48 -5.08 20.46
N THR A 37 22.32 -4.68 19.52
CA THR A 37 23.33 -3.61 19.68
C THR A 37 22.96 -2.32 18.97
N PHE A 38 21.85 -2.32 18.22
CA PHE A 38 21.36 -1.14 17.53
C PHE A 38 20.40 -0.31 18.40
N PHE A 39 19.47 -0.97 19.10
CA PHE A 39 18.44 -0.29 19.88
C PHE A 39 18.92 -0.02 21.32
N GLU A 40 19.61 1.09 21.57
CA GLU A 40 20.14 1.48 22.89
C GLU A 40 19.52 2.76 23.44
N SER A 41 18.80 3.54 22.61
CA SER A 41 18.25 4.85 22.97
C SER A 41 16.91 5.15 22.29
N ASP A 42 16.23 6.24 22.69
CA ASP A 42 15.03 6.76 22.04
C ASP A 42 15.26 7.07 20.57
N ASP A 43 16.41 7.70 20.24
CA ASP A 43 16.79 8.03 18.87
C ASP A 43 16.95 6.78 17.99
N ASP A 44 17.45 5.67 18.55
CA ASP A 44 17.60 4.41 17.81
C ASP A 44 16.24 3.77 17.53
N VAL A 45 15.32 3.82 18.49
CA VAL A 45 13.94 3.34 18.28
C VAL A 45 13.24 4.19 17.22
N LEU A 46 13.42 5.51 17.27
CA LEU A 46 12.90 6.41 16.23
C LEU A 46 13.53 6.13 14.85
N ALA A 47 14.84 5.89 14.79
CA ALA A 47 15.51 5.51 13.54
C ALA A 47 14.98 4.18 12.98
N GLY A 48 14.77 3.17 13.84
CA GLY A 48 14.14 1.92 13.47
C GLY A 48 12.71 2.12 12.94
N LEU A 49 11.96 3.00 13.56
CA LEU A 49 10.61 3.36 13.14
C LEU A 49 10.61 4.04 11.76
N ILE A 50 11.51 4.99 11.51
CA ILE A 50 11.69 5.61 10.19
C ILE A 50 12.08 4.55 9.15
N GLY A 51 12.90 3.56 9.54
CA GLY A 51 13.23 2.43 8.67
C GLY A 51 12.03 1.59 8.24
N ILE A 52 10.89 1.62 8.94
CA ILE A 52 9.65 0.97 8.47
C ILE A 52 9.02 1.78 7.34
N TYR A 53 9.03 3.11 7.43
CA TYR A 53 8.55 3.99 6.35
C TYR A 53 9.39 3.86 5.08
N ASP A 54 10.72 3.75 5.22
CA ASP A 54 11.63 3.45 4.12
C ASP A 54 11.24 2.14 3.40
N ALA A 55 10.90 1.09 4.15
CA ALA A 55 10.42 -0.16 3.57
C ALA A 55 9.09 -0.02 2.81
N ILE A 56 8.18 0.85 3.27
CA ILE A 56 6.90 1.12 2.57
C ILE A 56 7.14 1.95 1.31
N GLN A 57 7.97 2.99 1.40
CA GLN A 57 8.37 3.84 0.28
C GLN A 57 8.96 2.97 -0.85
N GLY A 58 9.79 2.02 -0.46
CA GLY A 58 10.43 1.09 -1.36
C GLY A 58 11.51 1.75 -2.22
N VAL A 59 12.14 0.94 -3.05
CA VAL A 59 13.28 1.37 -3.86
C VAL A 59 12.83 1.72 -5.27
N ASN A 60 13.32 2.84 -5.79
CA ASN A 60 13.08 3.24 -7.17
C ASN A 60 13.85 2.35 -8.15
N GLU A 61 13.14 1.50 -8.88
CA GLU A 61 13.70 0.55 -9.86
C GLU A 61 14.57 1.24 -10.94
N ASN A 62 14.28 2.49 -11.27
CA ASN A 62 14.98 3.22 -12.32
C ASN A 62 16.39 3.67 -11.93
N THR A 63 16.72 3.65 -10.65
CA THR A 63 17.99 4.13 -10.11
C THR A 63 18.89 3.01 -9.63
N GLN A 64 18.37 1.80 -9.51
CA GLN A 64 19.12 0.66 -9.00
C GLN A 64 20.02 0.02 -10.04
N SER A 65 21.19 -0.43 -9.61
CA SER A 65 22.00 -1.35 -10.39
C SER A 65 21.28 -2.71 -10.43
N SER A 66 21.44 -3.43 -11.54
CA SER A 66 20.84 -4.75 -11.80
C SER A 66 21.12 -5.85 -10.74
N THR A 67 21.88 -5.52 -9.70
CA THR A 67 22.30 -6.43 -8.63
C THR A 67 21.56 -6.21 -7.30
N SER A 68 20.88 -5.09 -7.08
CA SER A 68 20.11 -4.88 -5.88
C SER A 68 18.69 -5.39 -6.08
N ARG A 69 18.30 -6.34 -5.24
CA ARG A 69 16.99 -6.97 -5.29
C ARG A 69 16.01 -6.24 -4.36
N TYR A 70 14.93 -5.81 -5.01
CA TYR A 70 13.56 -5.95 -4.57
C TYR A 70 13.25 -5.47 -3.14
N ASN A 71 12.69 -4.40 -3.05
CA ASN A 71 11.77 -3.88 -2.07
C ASN A 71 11.15 -2.64 -2.72
N ARG A 72 10.38 -2.83 -3.79
CA ARG A 72 9.73 -1.72 -4.46
C ARG A 72 8.45 -1.28 -3.77
N GLY A 73 8.02 -2.04 -2.78
CA GLY A 73 6.93 -1.66 -1.90
C GLY A 73 5.70 -1.20 -2.66
N ILE A 74 5.17 -0.06 -2.24
CA ILE A 74 3.96 0.54 -2.80
C ILE A 74 4.08 0.92 -4.29
N GLN A 75 5.29 1.12 -4.81
CA GLN A 75 5.49 1.49 -6.21
C GLN A 75 5.01 0.43 -7.21
N LEU A 76 4.81 -0.82 -6.78
CA LEU A 76 4.26 -1.91 -7.60
C LEU A 76 2.75 -2.14 -7.41
N GLU A 77 2.13 -1.53 -6.41
CA GLU A 77 0.78 -1.89 -5.99
C GLU A 77 -0.27 -1.72 -7.10
N TYR A 78 -0.08 -0.75 -8.01
CA TYR A 78 -0.97 -0.54 -9.16
C TYR A 78 -1.08 -1.76 -10.08
N LEU A 79 -0.02 -2.59 -10.19
CA LEU A 79 -0.07 -3.84 -10.96
C LEU A 79 -1.03 -4.84 -10.30
N LEU A 80 -0.96 -4.94 -8.96
CA LEU A 80 -1.71 -5.93 -8.19
C LEU A 80 -3.17 -5.52 -7.97
N THR A 81 -3.53 -4.26 -8.25
CA THR A 81 -4.82 -3.66 -7.97
C THR A 81 -5.48 -3.06 -9.22
N GLU A 82 -4.99 -1.91 -9.72
CA GLU A 82 -5.59 -1.21 -10.86
C GLU A 82 -5.60 -2.08 -12.14
N HIS A 83 -4.49 -2.76 -12.44
CA HIS A 83 -4.41 -3.65 -13.60
C HIS A 83 -5.28 -4.91 -13.46
N ARG A 84 -5.64 -5.32 -12.26
CA ARG A 84 -6.58 -6.43 -12.04
C ARG A 84 -8.02 -5.99 -12.01
N SER A 85 -8.27 -4.68 -12.06
CA SER A 85 -9.59 -4.09 -12.20
C SER A 85 -9.96 -3.86 -13.67
N ASP A 86 -11.09 -3.20 -13.89
CA ASP A 86 -11.54 -2.75 -15.20
C ASP A 86 -11.06 -1.32 -15.54
N ASN A 87 -10.21 -0.71 -14.70
CA ASN A 87 -9.75 0.67 -14.85
C ASN A 87 -8.58 0.81 -15.83
N THR A 88 -7.53 0.00 -15.64
CA THR A 88 -6.28 0.20 -16.39
C THR A 88 -5.66 -1.11 -16.88
N ARG A 89 -4.62 -0.98 -17.70
CA ARG A 89 -3.81 -2.08 -18.19
C ARG A 89 -2.37 -1.64 -18.48
N SER A 90 -1.46 -2.57 -18.59
CA SER A 90 -0.13 -2.29 -19.14
C SER A 90 -0.21 -2.05 -20.66
N LYS A 91 0.67 -1.20 -21.18
CA LYS A 91 0.93 -1.05 -22.62
C LYS A 91 1.43 -2.38 -23.22
N THR A 92 2.30 -3.07 -22.52
CA THR A 92 2.83 -4.36 -22.97
C THR A 92 1.77 -5.45 -22.87
N LEU A 93 1.78 -6.35 -23.86
CA LEU A 93 0.84 -7.48 -23.92
C LEU A 93 1.47 -8.78 -23.38
N GLU A 94 2.75 -8.76 -23.06
CA GLU A 94 3.53 -9.91 -22.59
C GLU A 94 4.47 -9.50 -21.46
N GLY A 95 4.95 -10.47 -20.69
CA GLY A 95 5.86 -10.28 -19.55
C GLY A 95 5.14 -10.09 -18.22
N SER A 96 5.91 -10.13 -17.15
CA SER A 96 5.41 -10.20 -15.76
C SER A 96 4.45 -9.07 -15.35
N ARG A 97 4.58 -7.89 -15.95
CA ARG A 97 3.66 -6.76 -15.70
C ARG A 97 2.33 -6.93 -16.43
N ALA A 98 2.33 -7.54 -17.65
CA ALA A 98 1.13 -7.80 -18.41
C ALA A 98 0.27 -8.93 -17.84
N ASP A 99 0.86 -9.83 -17.06
CA ASP A 99 0.17 -10.97 -16.46
C ASP A 99 -1.01 -10.55 -15.59
N PHE A 100 -0.91 -9.39 -14.91
CA PHE A 100 -1.96 -8.91 -13.99
C PHE A 100 -3.26 -8.57 -14.72
N HIS A 101 -3.23 -7.71 -15.75
CA HIS A 101 -4.44 -7.33 -16.47
C HIS A 101 -5.01 -8.45 -17.35
N ARG A 102 -4.21 -9.48 -17.64
CA ARG A 102 -4.63 -10.68 -18.37
C ARG A 102 -5.10 -11.83 -17.48
N TYR A 103 -5.01 -11.65 -16.16
CA TYR A 103 -5.37 -12.67 -15.16
C TYR A 103 -4.61 -13.99 -15.32
N ILE A 104 -3.30 -13.92 -15.64
CA ILE A 104 -2.41 -15.07 -15.83
C ILE A 104 -1.20 -15.05 -14.90
N VAL A 105 -1.32 -14.35 -13.77
CA VAL A 105 -0.24 -14.32 -12.76
C VAL A 105 0.01 -15.73 -12.25
N GLU A 106 1.25 -16.19 -12.42
CA GLU A 106 1.73 -17.50 -11.96
C GLU A 106 2.65 -17.34 -10.73
N PRO A 107 2.90 -18.40 -9.95
CA PRO A 107 3.73 -18.33 -8.73
C PRO A 107 5.17 -17.82 -8.95
N ILE A 108 5.67 -17.88 -10.17
CA ILE A 108 7.00 -17.38 -10.58
C ILE A 108 7.00 -15.93 -11.02
N ASN A 109 5.87 -15.21 -10.91
CA ASN A 109 5.80 -13.80 -11.31
C ASN A 109 6.63 -12.93 -10.35
N ILE A 110 7.68 -12.31 -10.89
CA ILE A 110 8.68 -11.55 -10.11
C ILE A 110 8.12 -10.28 -9.47
N GLN A 111 7.05 -9.68 -10.03
CA GLN A 111 6.43 -8.48 -9.46
C GLN A 111 5.57 -8.84 -8.25
N SER A 112 4.84 -9.97 -8.33
CA SER A 112 4.07 -10.49 -7.21
C SER A 112 4.96 -10.98 -6.07
N GLU A 113 6.10 -11.61 -6.40
CA GLU A 113 7.10 -12.04 -5.42
C GLU A 113 7.70 -10.84 -4.67
N ASP A 114 8.13 -9.79 -5.42
CA ASP A 114 8.69 -8.58 -4.83
C ASP A 114 7.70 -7.89 -3.88
N TYR A 115 6.44 -7.72 -4.31
CA TYR A 115 5.42 -7.11 -3.45
C TYR A 115 5.16 -7.91 -2.18
N TYR A 116 5.06 -9.24 -2.29
CA TYR A 116 4.89 -10.13 -1.14
C TYR A 116 6.04 -9.98 -0.14
N GLN A 117 7.27 -10.02 -0.62
CA GLN A 117 8.47 -9.85 0.20
C GLN A 117 8.55 -8.45 0.82
N SER A 118 8.21 -7.40 0.07
CA SER A 118 8.17 -6.02 0.59
C SER A 118 7.22 -5.89 1.78
N MET A 119 6.04 -6.50 1.72
CA MET A 119 5.11 -6.46 2.85
C MET A 119 5.64 -7.21 4.08
N PHE A 120 6.31 -8.35 3.91
CA PHE A 120 6.93 -9.06 5.03
C PHE A 120 8.17 -8.35 5.57
N GLU A 121 8.89 -7.60 4.75
CA GLU A 121 9.97 -6.71 5.23
C GLU A 121 9.43 -5.62 6.16
N ILE A 122 8.32 -4.98 5.79
CA ILE A 122 7.64 -4.00 6.65
C ILE A 122 7.25 -4.62 7.99
N ILE A 123 6.65 -5.83 7.96
CA ILE A 123 6.25 -6.58 9.16
C ILE A 123 7.46 -6.91 10.04
N SER A 124 8.55 -7.37 9.43
CA SER A 124 9.78 -7.72 10.15
C SER A 124 10.38 -6.50 10.85
N ARG A 125 10.52 -5.37 10.15
CA ARG A 125 11.02 -4.12 10.74
C ARG A 125 10.10 -3.61 11.85
N ALA A 126 8.77 -3.68 11.67
CA ALA A 126 7.80 -3.32 12.71
C ALA A 126 7.93 -4.20 13.96
N ASN A 127 8.08 -5.52 13.79
CA ASN A 127 8.28 -6.44 14.90
C ASN A 127 9.59 -6.16 15.64
N ASN A 128 10.67 -5.81 14.93
CA ASN A 128 11.93 -5.44 15.56
C ASN A 128 11.77 -4.17 16.41
N VAL A 129 11.14 -3.12 15.89
CA VAL A 129 10.85 -1.91 16.68
C VAL A 129 10.02 -2.25 17.92
N LEU A 130 8.97 -3.07 17.77
CA LEU A 130 8.10 -3.48 18.89
C LEU A 130 8.85 -4.29 19.95
N ASN A 131 9.83 -5.09 19.57
CA ASN A 131 10.64 -5.88 20.48
C ASN A 131 11.52 -4.99 21.39
N TYR A 132 12.01 -3.87 20.86
CA TYR A 132 12.92 -2.96 21.56
C TYR A 132 12.27 -1.63 21.96
N VAL A 133 10.98 -1.40 21.72
CA VAL A 133 10.31 -0.12 21.98
C VAL A 133 10.43 0.36 23.43
N SER A 134 10.62 -0.56 24.39
CA SER A 134 10.81 -0.23 25.81
C SER A 134 12.11 0.50 26.12
N VAL A 135 13.05 0.56 25.17
CA VAL A 135 14.31 1.33 25.27
C VAL A 135 14.06 2.82 25.08
N ALA A 136 12.97 3.19 24.37
CA ALA A 136 12.61 4.58 24.16
C ALA A 136 12.24 5.30 25.47
N ASP A 137 12.27 6.63 25.43
CA ASP A 137 11.79 7.45 26.53
C ASP A 137 10.33 7.10 26.89
N ALA A 138 10.02 7.07 28.19
CA ALA A 138 8.72 6.61 28.70
C ALA A 138 7.52 7.34 28.07
N ASP A 139 7.67 8.60 27.68
CA ASP A 139 6.64 9.40 27.03
C ASP A 139 6.41 9.00 25.56
N ASN A 140 7.40 8.34 24.92
CA ASN A 140 7.38 7.95 23.51
C ASN A 140 6.98 6.48 23.28
N VAL A 141 7.21 5.59 24.27
CA VAL A 141 6.98 4.14 24.14
C VAL A 141 5.60 3.82 23.52
N SER A 142 4.54 4.41 24.06
CA SER A 142 3.17 4.12 23.62
C SER A 142 2.91 4.60 22.18
N SER A 143 3.40 5.78 21.82
CA SER A 143 3.22 6.33 20.48
C SER A 143 4.05 5.59 19.44
N TYR A 144 5.30 5.26 19.73
CA TYR A 144 6.16 4.50 18.82
C TYR A 144 5.65 3.08 18.61
N ALA A 145 5.17 2.42 19.67
CA ALA A 145 4.53 1.10 19.55
C ALA A 145 3.28 1.15 18.67
N ALA A 146 2.41 2.14 18.87
CA ALA A 146 1.19 2.30 18.09
C ALA A 146 1.49 2.61 16.62
N GLU A 147 2.52 3.38 16.35
CA GLU A 147 2.95 3.71 14.99
C GLU A 147 3.51 2.47 14.26
N ALA A 148 4.40 1.71 14.91
CA ALA A 148 4.90 0.45 14.36
C ALA A 148 3.78 -0.57 14.10
N LYS A 149 2.79 -0.66 14.99
CA LYS A 149 1.59 -1.50 14.82
C LYS A 149 0.72 -1.04 13.66
N PHE A 150 0.50 0.27 13.49
CA PHE A 150 -0.22 0.80 12.32
C PHE A 150 0.44 0.35 11.01
N LEU A 151 1.76 0.47 10.89
CA LEU A 151 2.51 0.09 9.69
C LEU A 151 2.47 -1.43 9.46
N ARG A 152 2.54 -2.23 10.52
CA ARG A 152 2.36 -3.68 10.45
C ARG A 152 0.95 -4.06 9.99
N ALA A 153 -0.06 -3.42 10.54
CA ALA A 153 -1.46 -3.61 10.15
C ALA A 153 -1.70 -3.25 8.68
N TYR A 154 -1.10 -2.15 8.20
CA TYR A 154 -1.13 -1.76 6.78
C TYR A 154 -0.58 -2.87 5.87
N ALA A 155 0.58 -3.42 6.21
CA ALA A 155 1.19 -4.50 5.44
C ALA A 155 0.34 -5.78 5.44
N TYR A 156 -0.16 -6.20 6.61
CA TYR A 156 -1.06 -7.36 6.71
C TYR A 156 -2.38 -7.15 5.97
N PHE A 157 -2.94 -5.95 6.01
CA PHE A 157 -4.19 -5.66 5.29
C PHE A 157 -4.02 -5.79 3.78
N ASN A 158 -2.89 -5.37 3.24
CA ASN A 158 -2.58 -5.58 1.83
C ASN A 158 -2.33 -7.06 1.50
N LEU A 159 -1.59 -7.77 2.35
CA LEU A 159 -1.34 -9.21 2.16
C LEU A 159 -2.64 -10.03 2.17
N VAL A 160 -3.50 -9.85 3.17
CA VAL A 160 -4.70 -10.66 3.30
C VAL A 160 -5.69 -10.44 2.16
N ARG A 161 -5.82 -9.20 1.67
CA ARG A 161 -6.70 -8.88 0.54
C ARG A 161 -6.21 -9.42 -0.80
N LEU A 162 -4.89 -9.52 -0.97
CA LEU A 162 -4.27 -9.96 -2.23
C LEU A 162 -4.00 -11.45 -2.28
N TYR A 163 -3.62 -12.06 -1.14
CA TYR A 163 -3.16 -13.46 -1.08
C TYR A 163 -4.04 -14.35 -0.20
N GLY A 164 -5.07 -13.80 0.45
CA GLY A 164 -5.93 -14.54 1.39
C GLY A 164 -5.20 -14.92 2.69
N PRO A 165 -5.36 -16.16 3.18
CA PRO A 165 -4.61 -16.64 4.34
C PRO A 165 -3.09 -16.49 4.13
N VAL A 166 -2.38 -15.95 5.13
CA VAL A 166 -0.92 -15.74 5.12
C VAL A 166 -0.31 -16.08 6.47
N PRO A 167 1.00 -16.31 6.58
CA PRO A 167 1.67 -16.43 7.87
C PRO A 167 1.47 -15.16 8.72
N LEU A 168 1.18 -15.34 10.01
CA LEU A 168 0.96 -14.24 10.96
C LEU A 168 2.10 -14.19 11.96
N VAL A 169 3.07 -13.33 11.68
CA VAL A 169 4.28 -13.12 12.47
C VAL A 169 4.16 -11.80 13.22
N THR A 170 4.05 -11.83 14.53
CA THR A 170 3.80 -10.66 15.40
C THR A 170 4.94 -10.36 16.37
N SER A 171 6.04 -11.07 16.25
CA SER A 171 7.27 -10.88 17.04
C SER A 171 8.49 -11.04 16.13
N SER A 172 9.66 -10.64 16.64
CA SER A 172 10.92 -10.97 15.98
C SER A 172 11.11 -12.50 15.94
N VAL A 173 11.57 -13.02 14.83
CA VAL A 173 11.73 -14.46 14.57
C VAL A 173 13.12 -14.77 14.05
N GLY A 174 13.64 -15.92 14.43
CA GLY A 174 14.89 -16.45 13.90
C GLY A 174 14.67 -17.41 12.72
N PRO A 175 15.74 -17.84 12.04
CA PRO A 175 15.64 -18.75 10.91
C PRO A 175 15.12 -20.15 11.27
N ASP A 176 15.12 -20.51 12.56
CA ASP A 176 14.62 -21.79 13.07
C ASP A 176 13.10 -21.79 13.31
N ASP A 177 12.44 -20.61 13.33
CA ASP A 177 11.01 -20.45 13.60
C ASP A 177 10.14 -20.75 12.34
N LYS A 178 10.48 -21.80 11.60
CA LYS A 178 9.85 -22.13 10.30
C LYS A 178 8.32 -22.28 10.37
N GLU A 179 7.81 -22.88 11.44
CA GLU A 179 6.35 -23.03 11.60
C GLU A 179 5.65 -21.65 11.67
N LEU A 180 6.21 -20.71 12.40
CA LEU A 180 5.67 -19.35 12.50
C LEU A 180 5.81 -18.58 11.18
N LEU A 181 6.95 -18.74 10.50
CA LEU A 181 7.26 -18.05 9.25
C LEU A 181 6.43 -18.54 8.06
N TYR A 182 5.99 -19.81 8.03
CA TYR A 182 5.42 -20.43 6.84
C TYR A 182 4.05 -21.06 7.05
N THR A 183 3.52 -21.13 8.28
CA THR A 183 2.16 -21.64 8.50
C THR A 183 1.14 -20.52 8.30
N ARG A 184 0.26 -20.70 7.30
CA ARG A 184 -0.79 -19.74 7.00
C ARG A 184 -1.84 -19.72 8.12
N LYS A 185 -2.26 -18.53 8.49
CA LYS A 185 -3.40 -18.27 9.37
C LYS A 185 -4.61 -17.88 8.55
N SER A 186 -5.80 -18.19 9.04
CA SER A 186 -7.05 -17.82 8.39
C SER A 186 -7.16 -16.30 8.23
N GLU A 187 -7.91 -15.85 7.22
CA GLU A 187 -8.19 -14.43 7.03
C GLU A 187 -8.77 -13.79 8.30
N THR A 188 -9.66 -14.49 9.01
CA THR A 188 -10.24 -14.03 10.28
C THR A 188 -9.17 -13.78 11.36
N GLU A 189 -8.19 -14.67 11.50
CA GLU A 189 -7.10 -14.47 12.47
C GLU A 189 -6.24 -13.27 12.08
N VAL A 190 -5.94 -13.11 10.79
CA VAL A 190 -5.17 -11.96 10.29
C VAL A 190 -5.94 -10.66 10.49
N TYR A 191 -7.24 -10.61 10.15
CA TYR A 191 -8.09 -9.44 10.41
C TYR A 191 -8.17 -9.09 11.90
N THR A 192 -8.25 -10.09 12.77
CA THR A 192 -8.26 -9.88 14.24
C THR A 192 -6.99 -9.16 14.70
N GLN A 193 -5.83 -9.57 14.19
CA GLN A 193 -4.57 -8.92 14.51
C GLN A 193 -4.50 -7.49 13.95
N ILE A 194 -4.92 -7.28 12.70
CA ILE A 194 -4.97 -5.95 12.07
C ILE A 194 -5.83 -4.99 12.91
N ILE A 195 -7.02 -5.43 13.31
CA ILE A 195 -7.93 -4.62 14.14
C ILE A 195 -7.29 -4.30 15.48
N SER A 196 -6.68 -5.29 16.14
CA SER A 196 -5.99 -5.09 17.41
C SER A 196 -4.88 -4.04 17.31
N ASP A 197 -4.05 -4.11 16.27
CA ASP A 197 -2.96 -3.17 16.03
C ASP A 197 -3.48 -1.74 15.77
N LEU A 198 -4.55 -1.60 14.96
CA LEU A 198 -5.13 -0.30 14.61
C LEU A 198 -5.88 0.36 15.76
N LEU A 199 -6.57 -0.40 16.61
CA LEU A 199 -7.25 0.13 17.79
C LEU A 199 -6.27 0.83 18.75
N GLU A 200 -5.05 0.33 18.88
CA GLU A 200 -4.03 1.02 19.67
C GLU A 200 -3.65 2.37 19.04
N GLY A 201 -3.58 2.44 17.70
CA GLY A 201 -3.34 3.69 16.98
C GLY A 201 -4.42 4.75 17.24
N THR A 202 -5.69 4.34 17.35
CA THR A 202 -6.80 5.29 17.63
C THR A 202 -6.74 5.92 19.01
N THR A 203 -6.02 5.31 19.95
CA THR A 203 -5.92 5.78 21.36
C THR A 203 -4.59 6.41 21.69
N SER A 204 -3.49 5.94 21.09
CA SER A 204 -2.13 6.33 21.46
C SER A 204 -1.48 7.32 20.48
N LEU A 205 -2.03 7.47 19.27
CA LEU A 205 -1.54 8.43 18.28
C LEU A 205 -2.31 9.77 18.35
N ARG A 206 -1.67 10.82 17.80
CA ARG A 206 -2.24 12.17 17.62
C ARG A 206 -2.17 12.56 16.15
N ASN A 207 -2.97 13.54 15.73
CA ASN A 207 -2.97 14.06 14.36
C ASN A 207 -1.89 15.15 14.19
N GLY A 208 -0.63 14.80 14.36
CA GLY A 208 0.49 15.74 14.25
C GLY A 208 1.16 15.78 12.87
N HIS A 209 1.11 14.68 12.14
CA HIS A 209 1.83 14.51 10.87
C HIS A 209 0.99 13.71 9.88
N LYS A 210 1.00 14.11 8.61
CA LYS A 210 0.30 13.42 7.51
C LYS A 210 1.20 12.42 6.77
N ALA A 211 2.52 12.55 6.94
CA ALA A 211 3.53 11.63 6.41
C ALA A 211 3.88 10.49 7.39
N ARG A 212 3.30 10.50 8.57
CA ARG A 212 3.48 9.45 9.59
C ARG A 212 2.11 8.99 10.08
N ALA A 213 2.08 7.81 10.70
CA ALA A 213 0.87 7.28 11.31
C ALA A 213 0.27 8.30 12.29
N SER A 214 -1.02 8.47 12.22
CA SER A 214 -1.78 9.40 13.05
C SER A 214 -3.05 8.72 13.56
N LYS A 215 -3.72 9.35 14.53
CA LYS A 215 -5.02 8.87 15.01
C LYS A 215 -6.02 8.74 13.86
N ALA A 216 -6.13 9.77 13.03
CA ALA A 216 -7.04 9.76 11.87
C ALA A 216 -6.63 8.71 10.82
N ALA A 217 -5.32 8.48 10.59
CA ALA A 217 -4.86 7.42 9.71
C ALA A 217 -5.26 6.04 10.23
N ALA A 218 -5.11 5.80 11.54
CA ALA A 218 -5.54 4.55 12.17
C ALA A 218 -7.06 4.36 12.08
N GLN A 219 -7.85 5.40 12.32
CA GLN A 219 -9.31 5.39 12.19
C GLN A 219 -9.75 5.13 10.75
N ALA A 220 -9.18 5.82 9.76
CA ALA A 220 -9.52 5.66 8.35
C ALA A 220 -9.18 4.25 7.84
N LEU A 221 -7.99 3.74 8.20
CA LEU A 221 -7.61 2.38 7.85
C LEU A 221 -8.49 1.34 8.55
N LEU A 222 -8.84 1.55 9.82
CA LEU A 222 -9.72 0.66 10.58
C LEU A 222 -11.13 0.63 9.99
N ALA A 223 -11.68 1.78 9.58
CA ALA A 223 -12.97 1.82 8.86
C ALA A 223 -12.92 0.98 7.58
N LYS A 224 -11.85 1.11 6.79
CA LYS A 224 -11.64 0.31 5.58
C LYS A 224 -11.52 -1.18 5.88
N VAL A 225 -10.85 -1.54 6.97
CA VAL A 225 -10.71 -2.93 7.45
C VAL A 225 -12.09 -3.50 7.83
N TYR A 226 -12.90 -2.79 8.61
CA TYR A 226 -14.24 -3.21 9.00
C TYR A 226 -15.16 -3.44 7.80
N LEU A 227 -15.09 -2.59 6.78
CA LEU A 227 -15.85 -2.74 5.55
C LEU A 227 -15.37 -3.91 4.68
N SER A 228 -14.12 -4.34 4.84
CA SER A 228 -13.49 -5.36 3.98
C SER A 228 -13.56 -6.78 4.52
N GLN A 229 -14.08 -6.99 5.73
CA GLN A 229 -14.27 -8.32 6.31
C GLN A 229 -15.32 -9.12 5.53
N GLU A 230 -15.27 -10.45 5.59
CA GLU A 230 -16.28 -11.34 5.01
C GLU A 230 -17.69 -11.00 5.53
N THR A 231 -17.79 -10.66 6.81
CA THR A 231 -18.99 -10.06 7.41
C THR A 231 -18.63 -8.64 7.85
N PRO A 232 -18.97 -7.62 7.06
CA PRO A 232 -18.60 -6.24 7.36
C PRO A 232 -19.21 -5.74 8.67
N ASN A 233 -18.42 -4.99 9.43
CA ASN A 233 -18.88 -4.31 10.63
C ASN A 233 -19.20 -2.83 10.31
N TYR A 234 -20.41 -2.60 9.81
CA TYR A 234 -20.83 -1.27 9.36
C TYR A 234 -20.93 -0.24 10.50
N ASP A 235 -21.32 -0.65 11.70
CA ASP A 235 -21.47 0.27 12.84
C ASP A 235 -20.10 0.82 13.28
N ASP A 236 -19.10 -0.04 13.45
CA ASP A 236 -17.76 0.41 13.83
C ASP A 236 -17.09 1.18 12.69
N ALA A 237 -17.28 0.76 11.43
CA ALA A 237 -16.79 1.52 10.28
C ALA A 237 -17.37 2.93 10.23
N ARG A 238 -18.69 3.06 10.45
CA ARG A 238 -19.36 4.36 10.55
C ARG A 238 -18.76 5.20 11.66
N GLN A 239 -18.61 4.63 12.86
CA GLN A 239 -18.07 5.36 14.00
C GLN A 239 -16.68 5.93 13.71
N MET A 240 -15.78 5.14 13.13
CA MET A 240 -14.43 5.61 12.79
C MET A 240 -14.47 6.77 11.79
N CYS A 241 -15.33 6.70 10.79
CA CYS A 241 -15.51 7.80 9.83
C CYS A 241 -16.12 9.04 10.49
N GLU A 242 -17.15 8.90 11.32
CA GLU A 242 -17.80 10.00 12.03
C GLU A 242 -16.83 10.75 12.96
N GLU A 243 -15.92 10.04 13.63
CA GLU A 243 -14.89 10.64 14.47
C GLU A 243 -13.93 11.53 13.66
N ILE A 244 -13.56 11.13 12.45
CA ILE A 244 -12.74 11.94 11.55
C ILE A 244 -13.54 13.15 11.04
N VAL A 245 -14.76 12.93 10.55
CA VAL A 245 -15.62 13.98 9.98
C VAL A 245 -15.94 15.06 11.03
N THR A 246 -16.26 14.67 12.26
CA THR A 246 -16.61 15.60 13.33
C THR A 246 -15.42 16.29 13.97
N SER A 247 -14.19 15.80 13.75
CA SER A 247 -12.98 16.45 14.24
C SER A 247 -12.77 17.84 13.58
N ASN A 248 -13.24 18.01 12.35
CA ASN A 248 -13.01 19.19 11.50
C ASN A 248 -11.51 19.49 11.26
N GLU A 249 -10.65 18.47 11.35
CA GLU A 249 -9.22 18.60 11.11
C GLU A 249 -8.86 18.41 9.63
N PHE A 250 -9.78 17.86 8.84
CA PHE A 250 -9.63 17.58 7.41
C PHE A 250 -10.75 18.22 6.60
N SER A 251 -10.45 18.58 5.36
CA SER A 251 -11.43 19.16 4.43
C SER A 251 -11.13 18.78 2.99
N LEU A 252 -12.17 18.71 2.15
CA LEU A 252 -11.98 18.59 0.71
C LEU A 252 -11.37 19.88 0.16
N LEU A 253 -10.35 19.75 -0.69
CA LEU A 253 -9.83 20.89 -1.45
C LEU A 253 -10.84 21.30 -2.54
N SER A 254 -10.90 22.59 -2.84
CA SER A 254 -11.80 23.13 -3.87
C SER A 254 -11.40 22.69 -5.28
N ASP A 255 -10.10 22.60 -5.54
CA ASP A 255 -9.56 22.08 -6.79
C ASP A 255 -9.07 20.65 -6.58
N PHE A 256 -9.55 19.74 -7.43
CA PHE A 256 -9.20 18.32 -7.34
C PHE A 256 -7.71 18.07 -7.65
N SER A 257 -7.11 18.86 -8.54
CA SER A 257 -5.70 18.71 -8.89
C SER A 257 -4.76 19.03 -7.73
N ASP A 258 -5.15 19.99 -6.89
CA ASP A 258 -4.36 20.39 -5.73
C ASP A 258 -4.16 19.26 -4.70
N VAL A 259 -5.06 18.26 -4.69
CA VAL A 259 -4.93 17.10 -3.82
C VAL A 259 -3.62 16.32 -4.09
N PHE A 260 -3.18 16.29 -5.35
CA PHE A 260 -2.02 15.51 -5.80
C PHE A 260 -0.78 16.36 -6.09
N TYR A 261 -0.96 17.67 -6.27
CA TYR A 261 0.14 18.60 -6.56
C TYR A 261 0.64 19.35 -5.34
N ASN A 262 -0.20 19.55 -4.33
CA ASN A 262 0.18 20.19 -3.07
C ASN A 262 0.36 19.14 -1.99
N GLU A 263 1.60 18.81 -1.66
CA GLU A 263 1.91 17.77 -0.66
C GLU A 263 1.33 18.09 0.72
N LEU A 264 0.93 17.05 1.46
CA LEU A 264 0.46 17.12 2.84
C LEU A 264 -0.65 18.16 3.10
N ASN A 265 -1.49 18.42 2.08
CA ASN A 265 -2.62 19.37 2.15
C ASN A 265 -3.73 18.89 3.12
N ASP A 266 -4.80 19.70 3.25
CA ASP A 266 -5.87 19.44 4.23
C ASP A 266 -6.78 18.26 3.89
N GLU A 267 -6.72 17.72 2.68
CA GLU A 267 -7.43 16.50 2.32
C GLU A 267 -6.64 15.23 2.66
N ILE A 268 -5.30 15.31 2.77
CA ILE A 268 -4.43 14.16 3.05
C ILE A 268 -4.52 13.75 4.51
N ILE A 269 -4.77 12.46 4.75
CA ILE A 269 -4.76 11.83 6.07
C ILE A 269 -3.46 11.05 6.28
N PHE A 270 -3.01 10.32 5.23
CA PHE A 270 -1.74 9.61 5.24
C PHE A 270 -1.16 9.49 3.83
N ALA A 271 0.09 9.90 3.67
CA ALA A 271 0.84 9.78 2.42
C ALA A 271 2.26 9.23 2.66
N ILE A 272 2.78 8.53 1.67
CA ILE A 272 4.17 8.10 1.61
C ILE A 272 4.94 9.15 0.83
N GLN A 273 5.95 9.74 1.47
CA GLN A 273 6.72 10.84 0.90
C GLN A 273 7.86 10.35 0.01
N TYR A 274 8.17 11.14 -1.01
CA TYR A 274 9.29 10.96 -1.92
C TYR A 274 10.03 12.29 -2.10
N ILE A 275 11.31 12.24 -2.51
CA ILE A 275 12.16 13.42 -2.72
C ILE A 275 12.67 13.44 -4.15
N SER A 276 12.26 14.48 -4.91
CA SER A 276 12.67 14.65 -6.29
C SER A 276 14.19 14.78 -6.44
N GLY A 277 14.73 14.06 -7.42
CA GLY A 277 16.17 14.11 -7.76
C GLY A 277 17.07 13.33 -6.81
N ASN A 278 16.56 12.76 -5.73
CA ASN A 278 17.29 11.84 -4.87
C ASN A 278 17.02 10.39 -5.30
N PRO A 279 18.00 9.64 -5.85
CA PRO A 279 17.80 8.29 -6.33
C PRO A 279 17.26 7.32 -5.27
N ASP A 280 17.64 7.51 -4.01
CA ASP A 280 17.27 6.60 -2.92
C ASP A 280 15.90 6.94 -2.30
N GLU A 281 15.42 8.16 -2.51
CA GLU A 281 14.18 8.69 -1.89
C GLU A 281 13.12 9.06 -2.93
N SER A 282 13.34 8.73 -4.22
CA SER A 282 12.44 9.09 -5.31
C SER A 282 11.58 7.91 -5.76
N GLN A 283 10.60 8.23 -6.60
CA GLN A 283 9.75 7.22 -7.22
C GLN A 283 9.81 7.28 -8.76
N GLY A 284 9.51 6.15 -9.40
CA GLY A 284 9.50 6.02 -10.85
C GLY A 284 8.11 5.95 -11.48
N PHE A 285 7.05 5.70 -10.69
CA PHE A 285 5.72 5.41 -11.21
C PHE A 285 5.09 6.59 -11.97
N SER A 286 5.36 7.83 -11.61
CA SER A 286 4.88 9.00 -12.36
C SER A 286 5.29 8.96 -13.83
N ALA A 287 6.57 8.65 -14.08
CA ALA A 287 7.09 8.51 -15.44
C ALA A 287 6.61 7.22 -16.12
N GLU A 288 6.50 6.12 -15.37
CA GLU A 288 6.06 4.84 -15.90
C GLU A 288 4.58 4.86 -16.34
N PHE A 289 3.75 5.67 -15.69
CA PHE A 289 2.33 5.79 -16.03
C PHE A 289 2.07 6.56 -17.30
N THR A 290 3.01 7.40 -17.73
CA THR A 290 2.87 8.27 -18.88
C THR A 290 3.67 7.79 -20.10
N SER A 291 3.33 8.32 -21.27
CA SER A 291 3.95 7.94 -22.53
C SER A 291 5.30 8.60 -22.74
N TYR A 292 6.07 8.07 -23.71
CA TYR A 292 7.34 8.64 -24.15
C TYR A 292 7.24 10.13 -24.51
N LYS A 293 6.17 10.55 -25.19
CA LYS A 293 6.02 11.95 -25.60
C LYS A 293 5.91 12.91 -24.43
N ARG A 294 5.28 12.46 -23.32
CA ARG A 294 5.15 13.31 -22.13
C ARG A 294 6.42 13.32 -21.28
N GLN A 295 7.04 12.17 -21.10
CA GLN A 295 8.11 11.96 -20.12
C GLN A 295 9.51 11.78 -20.75
N GLY A 296 9.58 11.64 -22.07
CA GLY A 296 10.81 11.25 -22.74
C GLY A 296 11.20 9.78 -22.52
N ARG A 297 10.26 8.93 -22.13
CA ARG A 297 10.43 7.48 -21.90
C ARG A 297 9.41 6.68 -22.69
N GLN A 298 9.75 5.42 -23.02
CA GLN A 298 8.87 4.50 -23.75
C GLN A 298 8.01 3.63 -22.81
N ASP A 299 7.46 4.23 -21.77
CA ASP A 299 6.69 3.51 -20.77
C ASP A 299 5.19 3.48 -21.13
N GLY A 300 4.30 4.06 -20.38
CA GLY A 300 2.86 3.93 -20.56
C GLY A 300 2.38 2.63 -19.91
N LEU A 301 2.88 2.36 -18.70
CA LEU A 301 2.59 1.11 -18.00
C LEU A 301 1.24 1.12 -17.30
N ASN A 302 0.57 2.28 -17.24
CA ASN A 302 -0.76 2.40 -16.62
C ASN A 302 -1.73 3.07 -17.59
N ILE A 303 -2.12 2.35 -18.64
CA ILE A 303 -3.02 2.83 -19.69
C ILE A 303 -4.47 2.74 -19.20
N VAL A 304 -5.20 3.85 -19.33
CA VAL A 304 -6.60 3.95 -18.92
C VAL A 304 -7.48 3.20 -19.93
N ASN A 305 -8.37 2.35 -19.44
CA ASN A 305 -9.31 1.63 -20.29
C ASN A 305 -10.45 2.57 -20.77
N PRO A 306 -10.92 2.43 -22.02
CA PRO A 306 -11.97 3.28 -22.59
C PRO A 306 -13.28 3.31 -21.80
N ASN A 307 -13.64 2.24 -21.10
CA ASN A 307 -14.83 2.20 -20.25
C ASN A 307 -14.72 3.16 -19.05
N LEU A 308 -13.52 3.34 -18.47
CA LEU A 308 -13.32 4.33 -17.43
C LEU A 308 -13.39 5.77 -17.99
N VAL A 309 -12.82 6.02 -19.17
CA VAL A 309 -12.95 7.31 -19.86
C VAL A 309 -14.44 7.65 -20.09
N GLN A 310 -15.25 6.65 -20.47
CA GLN A 310 -16.70 6.82 -20.63
C GLN A 310 -17.39 7.15 -19.29
N ASP A 311 -17.02 6.50 -18.19
CA ASP A 311 -17.59 6.82 -16.88
C ASP A 311 -17.22 8.24 -16.42
N PHE A 312 -16.00 8.68 -16.68
CA PHE A 312 -15.60 10.07 -16.41
C PHE A 312 -16.41 11.08 -17.20
N SER A 313 -16.80 10.77 -18.44
CA SER A 313 -17.61 11.67 -19.26
C SER A 313 -19.01 11.95 -18.66
N THR A 314 -19.52 11.03 -17.83
CA THR A 314 -20.85 11.10 -17.24
C THR A 314 -20.82 11.45 -15.75
N HIS A 315 -19.82 10.91 -15.03
CA HIS A 315 -19.75 10.96 -13.56
C HIS A 315 -18.51 11.68 -13.06
N GLY A 316 -17.53 12.00 -13.92
CA GLY A 316 -16.25 12.58 -13.51
C GLY A 316 -16.32 14.05 -13.10
N GLY A 317 -17.25 14.82 -13.66
CA GLY A 317 -17.27 16.26 -13.45
C GLY A 317 -15.95 16.90 -13.87
N ASN A 318 -15.39 17.77 -13.03
CA ASN A 318 -14.11 18.45 -13.27
C ASN A 318 -12.85 17.62 -13.00
N ARG A 319 -13.00 16.34 -12.60
CA ARG A 319 -11.87 15.48 -12.19
C ARG A 319 -11.08 14.89 -13.36
N ALA A 320 -11.69 14.79 -14.55
CA ALA A 320 -11.08 14.14 -15.71
C ALA A 320 -9.74 14.78 -16.11
N ASP A 321 -9.69 16.12 -16.17
CA ASP A 321 -8.52 16.87 -16.63
C ASP A 321 -7.28 16.70 -15.74
N ALA A 322 -7.49 16.41 -14.44
CA ALA A 322 -6.42 16.13 -13.49
C ALA A 322 -6.10 14.64 -13.35
N SER A 323 -6.91 13.76 -13.94
CA SER A 323 -6.77 12.30 -13.76
C SER A 323 -6.04 11.64 -14.90
N PHE A 324 -6.39 11.96 -16.14
CA PHE A 324 -5.80 11.34 -17.33
C PHE A 324 -5.83 12.28 -18.53
N LYS A 325 -5.02 11.95 -19.53
CA LYS A 325 -4.98 12.67 -20.83
C LYS A 325 -5.10 11.67 -21.96
N ALA A 326 -5.98 11.93 -22.91
CA ALA A 326 -6.07 11.16 -24.15
C ALA A 326 -5.04 11.65 -25.17
N PHE A 327 -4.44 10.72 -25.92
CA PHE A 327 -3.47 11.02 -26.98
C PHE A 327 -3.90 10.36 -28.28
N GLY A 328 -4.61 11.11 -29.13
CA GLY A 328 -4.99 10.63 -30.46
C GLY A 328 -3.83 10.32 -31.38
N ASP A 329 -2.69 11.01 -31.21
CA ASP A 329 -1.52 10.96 -32.12
C ASP A 329 -0.28 10.34 -31.49
N ASP A 330 -0.38 9.74 -30.31
CA ASP A 330 0.78 9.11 -29.66
C ASP A 330 0.98 7.71 -30.21
N ALA A 331 2.01 7.55 -31.05
CA ALA A 331 2.37 6.24 -31.63
C ALA A 331 2.83 5.21 -30.60
N ASP A 332 3.14 5.65 -29.38
CA ASP A 332 3.54 4.77 -28.28
C ASP A 332 2.32 4.15 -27.57
N LEU A 333 1.12 4.72 -27.72
CA LEU A 333 -0.11 4.13 -27.21
C LEU A 333 -0.68 3.10 -28.21
N PRO A 334 -1.19 1.95 -27.70
CA PRO A 334 -1.64 0.85 -28.56
C PRO A 334 -2.84 1.18 -29.45
N VAL A 335 -3.73 2.06 -29.00
CA VAL A 335 -4.90 2.54 -29.74
C VAL A 335 -5.14 4.04 -29.51
N PRO A 336 -5.71 4.76 -30.50
CA PRO A 336 -5.92 6.20 -30.37
C PRO A 336 -6.83 6.63 -29.21
N GLU A 337 -7.73 5.76 -28.77
CA GLU A 337 -8.66 6.01 -27.67
C GLU A 337 -8.05 5.76 -26.28
N ASP A 338 -6.86 5.16 -26.22
CA ASP A 338 -6.17 4.97 -24.95
C ASP A 338 -5.74 6.32 -24.36
N ALA A 339 -5.67 6.35 -23.04
CA ALA A 339 -5.24 7.52 -22.31
C ALA A 339 -4.15 7.13 -21.28
N GLU A 340 -3.33 8.11 -20.92
CA GLU A 340 -2.31 7.96 -19.90
C GLU A 340 -2.73 8.60 -18.59
N VAL A 341 -2.31 8.03 -17.46
CA VAL A 341 -2.57 8.57 -16.13
C VAL A 341 -1.62 9.74 -15.88
N ILE A 342 -2.17 10.92 -15.59
CA ILE A 342 -1.40 12.14 -15.29
C ILE A 342 -1.55 12.61 -13.84
N LYS A 343 -2.40 11.95 -13.08
CA LYS A 343 -2.77 12.29 -11.69
C LYS A 343 -1.55 12.40 -10.76
N PHE A 344 -0.51 11.62 -11.03
CA PHE A 344 0.70 11.55 -10.20
C PHE A 344 1.90 12.26 -10.81
N LEU A 345 1.67 13.25 -11.66
CA LEU A 345 2.74 14.11 -12.14
C LEU A 345 3.20 15.05 -11.02
N PRO A 346 4.51 15.35 -10.92
CA PRO A 346 5.01 16.28 -9.92
C PRO A 346 4.36 17.65 -10.01
N GLU A 347 4.28 18.34 -8.88
CA GLU A 347 3.82 19.73 -8.80
C GLU A 347 4.55 20.62 -9.82
N GLY A 348 3.81 21.52 -10.46
CA GLY A 348 4.33 22.44 -11.46
C GLY A 348 4.60 21.79 -12.82
N SER A 349 4.28 20.52 -13.03
CA SER A 349 4.33 19.90 -14.34
C SER A 349 3.32 20.54 -15.27
N ASP A 350 3.77 20.98 -16.46
CA ASP A 350 2.83 21.42 -17.50
C ASP A 350 2.25 20.19 -18.20
N ILE A 351 1.07 19.78 -17.75
CA ILE A 351 0.35 18.65 -18.32
C ILE A 351 -0.11 18.88 -19.77
N SER A 352 -0.07 20.13 -20.26
CA SER A 352 -0.36 20.48 -21.65
C SER A 352 0.85 20.39 -22.56
N ASP A 353 2.07 20.52 -22.01
CA ASP A 353 3.34 20.41 -22.74
C ASP A 353 3.89 19.00 -22.65
N THR A 354 3.75 18.23 -23.73
CA THR A 354 4.30 16.89 -23.85
C THR A 354 5.82 16.86 -24.05
N ASN A 355 6.46 18.00 -24.30
CA ASN A 355 7.88 18.07 -24.65
C ASN A 355 8.79 18.56 -23.52
N ASN A 356 8.22 19.12 -22.46
CA ASN A 356 8.99 19.72 -21.37
C ASN A 356 8.30 19.54 -20.01
N PRO A 357 8.22 18.31 -19.51
CA PRO A 357 7.72 18.07 -18.16
C PRO A 357 8.70 18.63 -17.13
N SER A 358 8.19 19.33 -16.13
CA SER A 358 8.97 19.88 -15.04
C SER A 358 9.18 18.86 -13.92
N TYR A 359 10.21 18.03 -14.02
CA TYR A 359 10.47 16.94 -13.05
C TYR A 359 11.73 17.13 -12.22
N GLY A 360 12.08 18.32 -11.80
CA GLY A 360 13.24 18.48 -10.93
C GLY A 360 14.55 17.87 -11.47
N GLY A 361 14.66 17.61 -12.79
CA GLY A 361 15.85 17.15 -13.48
C GLY A 361 15.80 15.73 -14.07
N SER A 362 14.94 14.84 -13.61
CA SER A 362 14.79 13.50 -14.20
C SER A 362 13.37 12.93 -13.98
N PRO A 363 12.66 12.56 -15.05
CA PRO A 363 11.36 11.89 -14.92
C PRO A 363 11.40 10.58 -14.13
N ALA A 364 12.56 9.93 -14.12
CA ALA A 364 12.76 8.67 -13.40
C ALA A 364 12.90 8.85 -11.89
N ASN A 365 13.10 10.09 -11.41
CA ASN A 365 13.35 10.41 -10.00
C ASN A 365 12.36 11.47 -9.53
N ALA A 366 11.06 11.21 -9.69
CA ALA A 366 10.00 12.11 -9.26
C ALA A 366 9.82 12.06 -7.73
N GLY A 367 9.37 13.16 -7.15
CA GLY A 367 9.25 13.33 -5.71
C GLY A 367 7.84 13.53 -5.21
N ASN A 368 6.82 13.47 -6.07
CA ASN A 368 5.45 13.61 -5.61
C ASN A 368 5.00 12.42 -4.77
N ASP A 369 4.30 12.71 -3.69
CA ASP A 369 3.87 11.74 -2.69
C ASP A 369 2.85 10.74 -3.21
N TRP A 370 2.86 9.55 -2.64
CA TRP A 370 1.77 8.59 -2.81
C TRP A 370 0.72 8.74 -1.71
N VAL A 371 -0.47 9.16 -2.10
CA VAL A 371 -1.60 9.31 -1.18
C VAL A 371 -2.22 7.95 -0.86
N VAL A 372 -2.15 7.53 0.40
CA VAL A 372 -2.70 6.25 0.88
C VAL A 372 -4.12 6.41 1.42
N LEU A 373 -4.36 7.46 2.21
CA LEU A 373 -5.64 7.75 2.84
C LEU A 373 -5.95 9.24 2.72
N ARG A 374 -7.15 9.58 2.25
CA ARG A 374 -7.60 10.96 2.12
C ARG A 374 -9.07 11.13 2.51
N TYR A 375 -9.44 12.37 2.81
CA TYR A 375 -10.72 12.69 3.39
C TYR A 375 -11.92 12.34 2.49
N ALA A 376 -11.77 12.44 1.16
CA ALA A 376 -12.83 12.01 0.23
C ALA A 376 -13.14 10.49 0.35
N ASP A 377 -12.13 9.64 0.54
CA ASP A 377 -12.36 8.20 0.79
C ASP A 377 -13.09 7.97 2.12
N VAL A 378 -12.76 8.73 3.17
CA VAL A 378 -13.48 8.68 4.46
C VAL A 378 -14.95 9.05 4.29
N LEU A 379 -15.26 10.12 3.55
CA LEU A 379 -16.63 10.53 3.29
C LEU A 379 -17.43 9.45 2.53
N LEU A 380 -16.80 8.82 1.53
CA LEU A 380 -17.44 7.75 0.76
C LEU A 380 -17.57 6.45 1.57
N MET A 381 -16.61 6.11 2.45
CA MET A 381 -16.73 5.01 3.40
C MET A 381 -17.82 5.28 4.46
N HIS A 382 -17.97 6.52 4.93
CA HIS A 382 -19.03 6.92 5.83
C HIS A 382 -20.42 6.71 5.19
N ALA A 383 -20.58 7.18 3.94
CA ALA A 383 -21.80 6.97 3.18
C ALA A 383 -22.10 5.47 2.97
N GLU A 384 -21.08 4.67 2.65
CA GLU A 384 -21.17 3.23 2.47
C GLU A 384 -21.62 2.52 3.76
N ALA A 385 -20.97 2.81 4.88
CA ALA A 385 -21.26 2.17 6.16
C ALA A 385 -22.70 2.40 6.62
N ILE A 386 -23.23 3.61 6.42
CA ILE A 386 -24.62 3.93 6.77
C ILE A 386 -25.59 3.24 5.81
N MET A 387 -25.38 3.39 4.50
CA MET A 387 -26.26 2.82 3.48
C MET A 387 -26.30 1.30 3.55
N ALA A 388 -25.14 0.64 3.61
CA ALA A 388 -25.03 -0.81 3.67
C ALA A 388 -25.47 -1.38 5.03
N GLY A 389 -25.40 -0.57 6.10
CA GLY A 389 -26.01 -0.84 7.41
C GLY A 389 -27.53 -0.79 7.42
N GLY A 390 -28.17 -0.39 6.29
CA GLY A 390 -29.60 -0.49 6.07
C GLY A 390 -30.35 0.85 5.94
N ASP A 391 -29.69 2.00 6.08
CA ASP A 391 -30.33 3.33 5.92
C ASP A 391 -29.89 4.03 4.63
N THR A 392 -30.52 3.63 3.53
CA THR A 392 -30.26 4.18 2.17
C THR A 392 -30.82 5.59 1.98
N SER A 393 -31.64 6.09 2.88
CA SER A 393 -32.25 7.44 2.85
C SER A 393 -31.64 8.39 3.88
N SER A 394 -30.61 7.96 4.59
CA SER A 394 -29.90 8.75 5.58
C SER A 394 -29.35 10.04 5.01
N GLN A 395 -29.73 11.18 5.60
CA GLN A 395 -29.22 12.47 5.18
C GLN A 395 -27.69 12.56 5.40
N ALA A 396 -27.18 11.96 6.48
CA ALA A 396 -25.74 11.96 6.76
C ALA A 396 -24.95 11.19 5.68
N ALA A 397 -25.45 10.04 5.19
CA ALA A 397 -24.85 9.31 4.10
C ALA A 397 -24.88 10.12 2.79
N ILE A 398 -26.04 10.69 2.47
CA ILE A 398 -26.25 11.51 1.27
C ILE A 398 -25.39 12.78 1.34
N ASP A 399 -25.24 13.42 2.51
CA ASP A 399 -24.41 14.62 2.69
C ASP A 399 -22.93 14.30 2.44
N SER A 400 -22.40 13.19 2.96
CA SER A 400 -21.02 12.76 2.72
C SER A 400 -20.77 12.42 1.25
N TYR A 401 -21.68 11.72 0.59
CA TYR A 401 -21.63 11.44 -0.84
C TYR A 401 -21.67 12.73 -1.66
N MET A 402 -22.61 13.63 -1.37
CA MET A 402 -22.76 14.89 -2.08
C MET A 402 -21.63 15.89 -1.84
N ALA A 403 -20.95 15.85 -0.70
CA ALA A 403 -19.76 16.67 -0.47
C ALA A 403 -18.67 16.39 -1.53
N VAL A 404 -18.41 15.12 -1.83
CA VAL A 404 -17.45 14.71 -2.86
C VAL A 404 -17.94 15.12 -4.25
N ARG A 405 -19.21 14.84 -4.57
CA ARG A 405 -19.78 15.20 -5.88
C ARG A 405 -19.83 16.70 -6.13
N SER A 406 -20.17 17.48 -5.12
CA SER A 406 -20.26 18.94 -5.26
C SER A 406 -18.89 19.56 -5.52
N ARG A 407 -17.81 19.04 -4.89
CA ARG A 407 -16.44 19.41 -5.22
C ARG A 407 -16.12 19.12 -6.71
N ALA A 408 -16.64 18.02 -7.24
CA ALA A 408 -16.49 17.65 -8.64
C ALA A 408 -17.36 18.48 -9.61
N GLY A 409 -18.14 19.44 -9.11
CA GLY A 409 -18.93 20.37 -9.91
C GLY A 409 -20.39 19.96 -10.12
N PHE A 410 -20.89 18.92 -9.45
CA PHE A 410 -22.31 18.55 -9.47
C PHE A 410 -23.12 19.45 -8.55
N ASP A 411 -24.33 19.79 -8.96
CA ASP A 411 -25.20 20.68 -8.20
C ASP A 411 -25.71 20.01 -6.92
N PRO A 412 -25.52 20.62 -5.73
CA PRO A 412 -25.87 19.99 -4.46
C PRO A 412 -27.36 19.81 -4.23
N VAL A 413 -28.22 20.38 -5.08
CA VAL A 413 -29.68 20.33 -4.96
C VAL A 413 -30.27 19.44 -6.05
N SER A 414 -29.97 19.72 -7.34
CA SER A 414 -30.56 19.00 -8.47
C SER A 414 -29.96 17.61 -8.68
N ASP A 415 -28.67 17.41 -8.33
CA ASP A 415 -28.00 16.12 -8.45
C ASP A 415 -28.05 15.29 -7.16
N ARG A 416 -28.76 15.79 -6.14
CA ARG A 416 -28.90 15.12 -4.86
C ARG A 416 -29.89 13.96 -4.92
N PRO A 417 -29.45 12.72 -4.65
CA PRO A 417 -30.36 11.58 -4.61
C PRO A 417 -31.25 11.63 -3.37
N SER A 418 -32.48 11.12 -3.49
CA SER A 418 -33.34 10.90 -2.32
C SER A 418 -33.07 9.58 -1.60
N VAL A 419 -32.44 8.64 -2.30
CA VAL A 419 -32.01 7.34 -1.82
C VAL A 419 -30.64 7.05 -2.43
N LEU A 420 -29.68 6.68 -1.62
CA LEU A 420 -28.34 6.29 -2.06
C LEU A 420 -28.29 4.79 -2.37
N THR A 421 -27.81 4.44 -3.52
CA THR A 421 -27.68 3.04 -3.93
C THR A 421 -26.21 2.59 -3.91
N GLN A 422 -26.04 1.28 -3.89
CA GLN A 422 -24.70 0.67 -4.00
C GLN A 422 -24.01 1.06 -5.32
N ASP A 423 -24.76 1.14 -6.41
CA ASP A 423 -24.22 1.49 -7.73
C ASP A 423 -23.81 2.98 -7.77
N ASP A 424 -24.56 3.88 -7.11
CA ASP A 424 -24.17 5.29 -6.98
C ASP A 424 -22.83 5.45 -6.25
N LEU A 425 -22.65 4.72 -5.15
CA LEU A 425 -21.38 4.73 -4.40
C LEU A 425 -20.24 4.13 -5.22
N LEU A 426 -20.48 3.00 -5.85
CA LEU A 426 -19.43 2.28 -6.60
C LEU A 426 -18.93 3.08 -7.80
N ILE A 427 -19.81 3.80 -8.50
CA ILE A 427 -19.41 4.66 -9.61
C ILE A 427 -18.73 5.95 -9.13
N GLU A 428 -19.22 6.56 -8.05
CA GLU A 428 -18.57 7.74 -7.48
C GLU A 428 -17.17 7.43 -6.97
N ARG A 429 -17.00 6.33 -6.22
CA ARG A 429 -15.70 5.84 -5.79
C ARG A 429 -14.76 5.57 -6.98
N ARG A 430 -15.30 5.00 -8.06
CA ARG A 430 -14.53 4.70 -9.27
C ARG A 430 -13.89 5.94 -9.88
N VAL A 431 -14.64 7.03 -10.05
CA VAL A 431 -14.14 8.26 -10.68
C VAL A 431 -13.39 9.17 -9.72
N GLU A 432 -13.75 9.17 -8.44
CA GLU A 432 -13.07 9.95 -7.42
C GLU A 432 -11.68 9.38 -7.09
N LEU A 433 -11.62 8.06 -6.87
CA LEU A 433 -10.44 7.34 -6.41
C LEU A 433 -9.72 6.59 -7.55
N ALA A 434 -9.99 6.94 -8.81
CA ALA A 434 -9.33 6.33 -9.95
C ALA A 434 -7.81 6.39 -9.82
N PHE A 435 -7.16 5.28 -10.10
CA PHE A 435 -5.69 5.10 -10.08
C PHE A 435 -5.05 5.12 -8.68
N GLU A 436 -5.83 5.18 -7.60
CA GLU A 436 -5.38 5.17 -6.20
C GLU A 436 -5.48 3.76 -5.57
N ASN A 437 -5.49 2.71 -6.38
CA ASN A 437 -5.49 1.30 -5.94
C ASN A 437 -6.78 0.84 -5.23
N HIS A 438 -7.91 1.52 -5.44
CA HIS A 438 -9.18 1.20 -4.75
C HIS A 438 -10.08 0.26 -5.54
N ARG A 439 -10.22 0.46 -6.87
CA ARG A 439 -11.27 -0.16 -7.69
C ARG A 439 -11.39 -1.66 -7.54
N PHE A 440 -10.28 -2.39 -7.56
CA PHE A 440 -10.27 -3.85 -7.45
C PHE A 440 -10.90 -4.34 -6.14
N PHE A 441 -10.50 -3.71 -5.04
CA PHE A 441 -11.02 -4.04 -3.71
C PHE A 441 -12.46 -3.56 -3.51
N ASP A 442 -12.84 -2.42 -4.08
CA ASP A 442 -14.23 -1.95 -4.07
C ASP A 442 -15.14 -2.96 -4.76
N LEU A 443 -14.76 -3.47 -5.93
CA LEU A 443 -15.51 -4.50 -6.64
C LEU A 443 -15.70 -5.77 -5.81
N ILE A 444 -14.66 -6.21 -5.10
CA ILE A 444 -14.74 -7.39 -4.20
C ILE A 444 -15.69 -7.10 -3.05
N ARG A 445 -15.51 -5.98 -2.34
CA ARG A 445 -16.28 -5.59 -1.16
C ARG A 445 -17.77 -5.39 -1.47
N PHE A 446 -18.08 -4.83 -2.63
CA PHE A 446 -19.46 -4.66 -3.11
C PHE A 446 -20.06 -5.91 -3.76
N GLY A 447 -19.32 -7.04 -3.78
CA GLY A 447 -19.80 -8.29 -4.39
C GLY A 447 -19.96 -8.25 -5.91
N LYS A 448 -19.34 -7.28 -6.59
CA LYS A 448 -19.46 -7.05 -8.04
C LYS A 448 -18.26 -7.58 -8.85
N ALA A 449 -17.20 -8.06 -8.17
CA ALA A 449 -15.94 -8.39 -8.83
C ALA A 449 -16.13 -9.41 -9.96
N HIS A 450 -16.85 -10.52 -9.71
CA HIS A 450 -17.00 -11.56 -10.71
C HIS A 450 -17.73 -11.06 -11.96
N ASP A 451 -18.83 -10.36 -11.79
CA ASP A 451 -19.66 -9.89 -12.91
C ASP A 451 -18.90 -8.85 -13.76
N VAL A 452 -18.31 -7.84 -13.10
CA VAL A 452 -17.59 -6.76 -13.78
C VAL A 452 -16.33 -7.27 -14.47
N LEU A 453 -15.50 -8.04 -13.76
CA LEU A 453 -14.21 -8.50 -14.29
C LEU A 453 -14.38 -9.60 -15.34
N SER A 454 -15.40 -10.44 -15.24
CA SER A 454 -15.76 -11.42 -16.27
C SER A 454 -16.21 -10.74 -17.57
N ALA A 455 -17.06 -9.70 -17.46
CA ALA A 455 -17.48 -8.90 -18.59
C ALA A 455 -16.30 -8.16 -19.23
N HIS A 456 -15.45 -7.54 -18.41
CA HIS A 456 -14.23 -6.86 -18.88
C HIS A 456 -13.29 -7.83 -19.60
N ALA A 457 -12.98 -8.98 -19.00
CA ALA A 457 -12.12 -10.00 -19.60
C ALA A 457 -12.67 -10.50 -20.94
N THR A 458 -13.97 -10.73 -21.01
CA THR A 458 -14.65 -11.13 -22.27
C THR A 458 -14.50 -10.06 -23.34
N ALA A 459 -14.75 -8.79 -23.01
CA ALA A 459 -14.62 -7.67 -23.94
C ALA A 459 -13.19 -7.47 -24.45
N LYS A 460 -12.18 -7.79 -23.65
CA LYS A 460 -10.76 -7.71 -24.01
C LYS A 460 -10.19 -9.01 -24.60
N GLY A 461 -10.97 -10.09 -24.65
CA GLY A 461 -10.50 -11.40 -25.13
C GLY A 461 -9.55 -12.11 -24.15
N TYR A 462 -9.59 -11.80 -22.87
CA TYR A 462 -8.80 -12.46 -21.82
C TYR A 462 -9.51 -13.74 -21.38
N THR A 463 -9.02 -14.88 -21.82
CA THR A 463 -9.68 -16.18 -21.61
C THR A 463 -9.34 -16.84 -20.27
N SER A 464 -8.38 -16.31 -19.56
CA SER A 464 -7.85 -16.90 -18.31
C SER A 464 -8.56 -16.44 -17.04
N TYR A 465 -9.45 -15.44 -17.13
CA TYR A 465 -10.17 -14.97 -15.96
C TYR A 465 -11.09 -16.05 -15.39
N ASN A 466 -11.01 -16.26 -14.11
CA ASN A 466 -11.98 -17.01 -13.30
C ASN A 466 -11.96 -16.44 -11.86
N GLN A 467 -12.98 -16.78 -11.06
CA GLN A 467 -13.15 -16.19 -9.72
C GLN A 467 -11.99 -16.52 -8.76
N ARG A 468 -11.27 -17.64 -8.95
CA ARG A 468 -10.12 -17.98 -8.11
C ARG A 468 -8.96 -17.01 -8.31
N ARG A 469 -8.89 -16.36 -9.47
CA ARG A 469 -7.91 -15.31 -9.79
C ARG A 469 -8.14 -13.99 -9.04
N LEU A 470 -9.13 -13.90 -8.18
CA LEU A 470 -9.27 -12.79 -7.23
C LEU A 470 -8.22 -12.82 -6.12
N LEU A 471 -7.61 -13.98 -5.85
CA LEU A 471 -6.41 -14.07 -5.03
C LEU A 471 -5.19 -14.32 -5.93
N LEU A 472 -4.07 -13.71 -5.57
CA LEU A 472 -2.77 -13.98 -6.20
C LEU A 472 -2.21 -15.31 -5.71
N PRO A 473 -1.44 -16.01 -6.55
CA PRO A 473 -0.69 -17.17 -6.09
C PRO A 473 0.39 -16.75 -5.08
N ILE A 474 0.62 -17.60 -4.09
CA ILE A 474 1.77 -17.47 -3.19
C ILE A 474 3.06 -17.65 -4.03
N PRO A 475 4.07 -16.78 -3.87
CA PRO A 475 5.31 -16.89 -4.64
C PRO A 475 5.99 -18.25 -4.47
N GLU A 476 6.43 -18.85 -5.59
CA GLU A 476 7.04 -20.18 -5.61
C GLU A 476 8.28 -20.25 -4.71
N ARG A 477 9.06 -19.19 -4.66
CA ARG A 477 10.24 -19.10 -3.79
C ARG A 477 9.89 -19.34 -2.33
N GLU A 478 8.82 -18.71 -1.83
CA GLU A 478 8.41 -18.85 -0.43
C GLU A 478 7.89 -20.27 -0.13
N ILE A 479 7.17 -20.87 -1.08
CA ILE A 479 6.75 -22.27 -0.97
C ILE A 479 7.98 -23.20 -0.89
N ASN A 480 8.98 -22.99 -1.75
CA ASN A 480 10.19 -23.79 -1.77
C ASN A 480 11.03 -23.66 -0.50
N LEU A 481 11.06 -22.50 0.13
CA LEU A 481 11.77 -22.25 1.40
C LEU A 481 11.04 -22.83 2.61
N SER A 482 9.75 -23.12 2.49
CA SER A 482 8.89 -23.52 3.61
C SER A 482 9.00 -25.01 3.99
N ASP A 483 9.75 -25.83 3.27
CA ASP A 483 9.79 -27.28 3.46
C ASP A 483 8.39 -27.94 3.43
N GLY A 484 7.44 -27.35 2.68
CA GLY A 484 6.08 -27.86 2.52
C GLY A 484 5.05 -27.35 3.53
N LEU A 485 5.43 -26.43 4.42
CA LEU A 485 4.50 -25.79 5.38
C LEU A 485 3.57 -24.78 4.69
N LEU A 486 4.08 -24.03 3.72
CA LEU A 486 3.31 -23.02 2.99
C LEU A 486 2.62 -23.63 1.76
N THR A 487 1.31 -23.54 1.72
CA THR A 487 0.50 -24.13 0.64
C THR A 487 0.07 -23.07 -0.38
N GLN A 488 -0.15 -23.50 -1.63
CA GLN A 488 -0.59 -22.63 -2.71
C GLN A 488 -2.07 -22.27 -2.63
N ASN A 489 -2.44 -21.09 -3.14
CA ASN A 489 -3.82 -20.74 -3.41
C ASN A 489 -4.35 -21.51 -4.62
N PRO A 490 -5.63 -21.93 -4.63
CA PRO A 490 -6.27 -22.48 -5.83
C PRO A 490 -6.25 -21.46 -6.97
N GLN A 491 -5.86 -21.88 -8.18
CA GLN A 491 -5.80 -21.03 -9.37
C GLN A 491 -6.85 -21.41 -10.42
#